data_3ff8c3d35f8b872e3cbf7932faf43167
#
_entry.id   3ff8c3d35f8b872e3cbf7932faf43167
#
_cell.length_a   1.000
_cell.length_b   1.000
_cell.length_c   1.000
_cell.angle_alpha   90.00
_cell.angle_beta   90.00
_cell.angle_gamma   90.00
#
_symmetry.space_group_name_H-M   'P 1'
#
loop_
_entity.id
_entity.type
_entity.pdbx_description
1 polymer ?
#
loop_
_entity_poly.entity_id
_entity_poly.type
_entity_poly.pdbx_seq_one_letter_code
_entity_poly.pdbx_strand_id
1 'polypeptide(L)'
;VFVGNTGIFCWWSYVSPWLQKVGGWPNNTISALMMLAGFGMVVGGLIGGRIADRWVPGGTSALGQCIACVGLLAVFLVPGSRWSTALFAFVISFALFFVSAPQQLLMAEAGKGGGELIGGATVQIAFNFGNAVGSMVGGGVLDASHMNYHYPALSGVPFAALAVLLLVLYSVRYERRGRDENPLRA
;
A
#
# COMPACT_ATOMS: atom_id res chain seq x y z
N VAL A 1 7.76 3.19 4.52
CA VAL A 1 7.35 1.78 4.62
C VAL A 1 6.32 1.59 5.73
N PHE A 2 6.70 1.69 7.01
CA PHE A 2 5.85 1.40 8.18
C PHE A 2 4.48 2.10 8.11
N VAL A 3 4.46 3.42 8.02
CA VAL A 3 3.21 4.22 8.07
C VAL A 3 2.28 3.90 6.89
N GLY A 4 2.83 3.75 5.67
CA GLY A 4 2.03 3.44 4.49
C GLY A 4 1.37 2.06 4.58
N ASN A 5 2.12 1.08 5.06
CA ASN A 5 1.60 -0.26 5.27
C ASN A 5 0.54 -0.31 6.37
N THR A 6 0.76 0.39 7.48
CA THR A 6 -0.25 0.55 8.53
C THR A 6 -1.58 1.00 7.92
N GLY A 7 -1.56 2.03 7.08
CA GLY A 7 -2.77 2.54 6.42
C GLY A 7 -3.50 1.49 5.58
N ILE A 8 -2.78 0.76 4.73
CA ILE A 8 -3.39 -0.25 3.86
C ILE A 8 -3.92 -1.43 4.69
N PHE A 9 -3.18 -1.87 5.70
CA PHE A 9 -3.54 -3.04 6.50
C PHE A 9 -4.66 -2.78 7.52
N CYS A 10 -5.00 -1.52 7.82
CA CYS A 10 -6.25 -1.21 8.55
C CYS A 10 -7.48 -1.84 7.88
N TRP A 11 -7.49 -1.89 6.56
CA TRP A 11 -8.59 -2.47 5.79
C TRP A 11 -8.25 -3.86 5.20
N TRP A 12 -7.02 -4.05 4.69
CA TRP A 12 -6.65 -5.27 3.97
C TRP A 12 -6.83 -6.54 4.79
N SER A 13 -6.58 -6.49 6.09
CA SER A 13 -6.77 -7.61 7.00
C SER A 13 -8.23 -8.08 7.09
N TYR A 14 -9.16 -7.23 6.72
CA TYR A 14 -10.61 -7.47 6.78
C TYR A 14 -11.26 -7.56 5.40
N VAL A 15 -10.47 -7.64 4.34
CA VAL A 15 -10.96 -7.65 2.95
C VAL A 15 -11.89 -8.83 2.66
N SER A 16 -11.60 -10.02 3.16
CA SER A 16 -12.43 -11.21 2.95
C SER A 16 -13.83 -11.06 3.57
N PRO A 17 -14.00 -10.77 4.87
CA PRO A 17 -15.32 -10.49 5.44
C PRO A 17 -15.98 -9.24 4.85
N TRP A 18 -15.21 -8.23 4.43
CA TRP A 18 -15.76 -7.07 3.75
C TRP A 18 -16.39 -7.45 2.38
N LEU A 19 -15.73 -8.27 1.58
CA LEU A 19 -16.28 -8.78 0.32
C LEU A 19 -17.58 -9.56 0.53
N GLN A 20 -17.68 -10.32 1.62
CA GLN A 20 -18.88 -11.08 1.95
C GLN A 20 -20.02 -10.17 2.45
N LYS A 21 -19.74 -9.33 3.43
CA LYS A 21 -20.76 -8.55 4.15
C LYS A 21 -21.22 -7.31 3.38
N VAL A 22 -20.29 -6.64 2.70
CA VAL A 22 -20.57 -5.41 1.93
C VAL A 22 -20.83 -5.75 0.46
N GLY A 23 -19.99 -6.58 -0.15
CA GLY A 23 -20.13 -6.97 -1.55
C GLY A 23 -21.23 -8.03 -1.80
N GLY A 24 -21.71 -8.70 -0.77
CA GLY A 24 -22.70 -9.77 -0.90
C GLY A 24 -22.20 -10.98 -1.70
N TRP A 25 -20.88 -11.23 -1.68
CA TRP A 25 -20.29 -12.36 -2.37
C TRP A 25 -20.46 -13.66 -1.56
N PRO A 26 -20.87 -14.77 -2.18
CA PRO A 26 -20.98 -16.05 -1.49
C PRO A 26 -19.58 -16.61 -1.16
N ASN A 27 -19.49 -17.39 -0.09
CA ASN A 27 -18.22 -17.94 0.43
C ASN A 27 -17.41 -18.71 -0.63
N ASN A 28 -18.07 -19.43 -1.51
CA ASN A 28 -17.42 -20.19 -2.58
C ASN A 28 -16.71 -19.32 -3.64
N THR A 29 -17.05 -18.04 -3.73
CA THR A 29 -16.45 -17.10 -4.70
C THR A 29 -15.28 -16.31 -4.09
N ILE A 30 -15.18 -16.25 -2.76
CA ILE A 30 -14.14 -15.46 -2.09
C ILE A 30 -12.72 -15.90 -2.49
N SER A 31 -12.49 -17.21 -2.62
CA SER A 31 -11.18 -17.72 -3.06
C SER A 31 -10.80 -17.20 -4.45
N ALA A 32 -11.75 -17.14 -5.38
CA ALA A 32 -11.51 -16.58 -6.72
C ALA A 32 -11.22 -15.07 -6.67
N LEU A 33 -11.90 -14.32 -5.80
CA LEU A 33 -11.64 -12.89 -5.60
C LEU A 33 -10.27 -12.64 -4.95
N MET A 34 -9.85 -13.51 -4.02
CA MET A 34 -8.50 -13.46 -3.45
C MET A 34 -7.44 -13.80 -4.50
N MET A 35 -7.70 -14.72 -5.42
CA MET A 35 -6.82 -14.95 -6.57
C MET A 35 -6.73 -13.73 -7.50
N LEU A 36 -7.86 -13.06 -7.76
CA LEU A 36 -7.88 -11.81 -8.53
C LEU A 36 -7.06 -10.71 -7.82
N ALA A 37 -7.19 -10.58 -6.51
CA ALA A 37 -6.39 -9.67 -5.70
C ALA A 37 -4.89 -10.04 -5.77
N GLY A 38 -4.56 -11.33 -5.65
CA GLY A 38 -3.20 -11.83 -5.84
C GLY A 38 -2.61 -11.52 -7.22
N PHE A 39 -3.42 -11.64 -8.28
CA PHE A 39 -3.03 -11.21 -9.62
C PHE A 39 -2.76 -9.69 -9.66
N GLY A 40 -3.58 -8.89 -9.00
CA GLY A 40 -3.33 -7.45 -8.81
C GLY A 40 -1.97 -7.18 -8.15
N MET A 41 -1.60 -7.95 -7.12
CA MET A 41 -0.29 -7.85 -6.47
C MET A 41 0.86 -8.12 -7.44
N VAL A 42 0.77 -9.19 -8.25
CA VAL A 42 1.79 -9.53 -9.24
C VAL A 42 1.96 -8.40 -10.26
N VAL A 43 0.86 -7.93 -10.82
CA VAL A 43 0.87 -6.83 -11.81
C VAL A 43 1.40 -5.55 -11.19
N GLY A 44 0.97 -5.24 -9.96
CA GLY A 44 1.44 -4.07 -9.20
C GLY A 44 2.95 -4.11 -8.99
N GLY A 45 3.48 -5.22 -8.50
CA GLY A 45 4.92 -5.39 -8.26
C GLY A 45 5.76 -5.26 -9.53
N LEU A 46 5.32 -5.88 -10.63
CA LEU A 46 6.01 -5.79 -11.92
C LEU A 46 6.01 -4.37 -12.49
N ILE A 47 4.88 -3.68 -12.44
CA ILE A 47 4.76 -2.31 -12.96
C ILE A 47 5.50 -1.34 -12.04
N GLY A 48 5.33 -1.45 -10.73
CA GLY A 48 6.00 -0.61 -9.75
C GLY A 48 7.53 -0.70 -9.84
N GLY A 49 8.07 -1.93 -9.97
CA GLY A 49 9.50 -2.16 -10.18
C GLY A 49 10.00 -1.50 -11.47
N ARG A 50 9.33 -1.76 -12.61
CA ARG A 50 9.73 -1.16 -13.90
C ARG A 50 9.67 0.36 -13.91
N ILE A 51 8.71 0.96 -13.23
CA ILE A 51 8.61 2.43 -13.14
C ILE A 51 9.71 2.96 -12.22
N ALA A 52 9.99 2.30 -11.11
CA ALA A 52 11.06 2.69 -10.20
C ALA A 52 12.44 2.67 -10.87
N ASP A 53 12.69 1.69 -11.75
CA ASP A 53 13.94 1.57 -12.52
C ASP A 53 14.12 2.71 -13.54
N ARG A 54 13.02 3.26 -14.07
CA ARG A 54 13.04 4.32 -15.10
C ARG A 54 12.86 5.71 -14.55
N TRP A 55 12.27 5.82 -13.40
CA TRP A 55 11.97 7.10 -12.74
C TRP A 55 12.76 7.20 -11.44
N VAL A 56 12.15 7.81 -10.39
CA VAL A 56 12.76 7.90 -9.06
C VAL A 56 11.98 7.00 -8.08
N PRO A 57 12.68 6.17 -7.28
CA PRO A 57 12.02 5.22 -6.39
C PRO A 57 11.06 5.88 -5.40
N GLY A 58 11.43 7.04 -4.83
CA GLY A 58 10.56 7.78 -3.91
C GLY A 58 9.31 8.34 -4.57
N GLY A 59 9.45 8.90 -5.78
CA GLY A 59 8.31 9.37 -6.56
C GLY A 59 7.37 8.23 -6.97
N THR A 60 7.92 7.09 -7.38
CA THR A 60 7.14 5.88 -7.69
C THR A 60 6.42 5.35 -6.46
N SER A 61 7.09 5.31 -5.29
CA SER A 61 6.47 4.92 -4.03
C SER A 61 5.33 5.87 -3.64
N ALA A 62 5.52 7.18 -3.81
CA ALA A 62 4.48 8.18 -3.55
C ALA A 62 3.24 7.96 -4.43
N LEU A 63 3.44 7.67 -5.73
CA LEU A 63 2.35 7.39 -6.65
C LEU A 63 1.54 6.16 -6.22
N GLY A 64 2.19 5.05 -5.92
CA GLY A 64 1.50 3.84 -5.45
C GLY A 64 0.78 4.06 -4.12
N GLN A 65 1.36 4.82 -3.20
CA GLN A 65 0.73 5.17 -1.94
C GLN A 65 -0.48 6.11 -2.13
N CYS A 66 -0.44 7.01 -3.13
CA CYS A 66 -1.60 7.80 -3.54
C CYS A 66 -2.73 6.92 -4.04
N ILE A 67 -2.43 5.94 -4.90
CA ILE A 67 -3.44 4.99 -5.41
C ILE A 67 -4.09 4.23 -4.24
N ALA A 68 -3.29 3.76 -3.28
CA ALA A 68 -3.81 3.10 -2.07
C ALA A 68 -4.69 4.04 -1.23
N CYS A 69 -4.26 5.28 -1.00
CA CYS A 69 -5.00 6.28 -0.23
C CYS A 69 -6.36 6.59 -0.88
N VAL A 70 -6.37 6.85 -2.19
CA VAL A 70 -7.59 7.08 -2.96
C VAL A 70 -8.48 5.83 -2.96
N GLY A 71 -7.89 4.64 -3.08
CA GLY A 71 -8.61 3.38 -3.01
C GLY A 71 -9.30 3.18 -1.66
N LEU A 72 -8.61 3.43 -0.54
CA LEU A 72 -9.18 3.35 0.81
C LEU A 72 -10.31 4.36 1.01
N LEU A 73 -10.14 5.58 0.51
CA LEU A 73 -11.18 6.61 0.57
C LEU A 73 -12.40 6.21 -0.28
N ALA A 74 -12.18 5.64 -1.46
CA ALA A 74 -13.24 5.16 -2.33
C ALA A 74 -14.01 3.99 -1.70
N VAL A 75 -13.35 3.07 -1.02
CA VAL A 75 -13.99 1.99 -0.24
C VAL A 75 -14.96 2.54 0.80
N PHE A 76 -14.60 3.67 1.43
CA PHE A 76 -15.47 4.30 2.42
C PHE A 76 -16.64 5.07 1.79
N LEU A 77 -16.38 5.82 0.70
CA LEU A 77 -17.37 6.75 0.12
C LEU A 77 -18.34 6.08 -0.86
N VAL A 78 -17.90 5.03 -1.54
CA VAL A 78 -18.72 4.39 -2.59
C VAL A 78 -19.57 3.28 -1.99
N PRO A 79 -20.88 3.26 -2.24
CA PRO A 79 -21.76 2.17 -1.83
C PRO A 79 -21.26 0.83 -2.36
N GLY A 80 -21.16 -0.17 -1.49
CA GLY A 80 -20.62 -1.48 -1.81
C GLY A 80 -21.55 -2.25 -2.75
N SER A 81 -21.22 -2.27 -4.04
CA SER A 81 -21.79 -3.23 -4.99
C SER A 81 -20.84 -4.39 -5.20
N ARG A 82 -21.31 -5.51 -5.75
CA ARG A 82 -20.44 -6.66 -6.06
C ARG A 82 -19.23 -6.25 -6.88
N TRP A 83 -19.43 -5.53 -7.97
CA TRP A 83 -18.38 -5.18 -8.89
C TRP A 83 -17.42 -4.12 -8.32
N SER A 84 -17.94 -3.13 -7.58
CA SER A 84 -17.10 -2.13 -6.93
C SER A 84 -16.19 -2.75 -5.87
N THR A 85 -16.70 -3.71 -5.09
CA THR A 85 -15.90 -4.38 -4.06
C THR A 85 -14.78 -5.24 -4.66
N ALA A 86 -15.03 -5.95 -5.75
CA ALA A 86 -14.01 -6.70 -6.47
C ALA A 86 -12.94 -5.77 -7.06
N LEU A 87 -13.37 -4.65 -7.66
CA LEU A 87 -12.46 -3.65 -8.22
C LEU A 87 -11.56 -3.03 -7.14
N PHE A 88 -12.12 -2.62 -6.00
CA PHE A 88 -11.34 -2.03 -4.91
C PHE A 88 -10.36 -3.03 -4.30
N ALA A 89 -10.77 -4.30 -4.12
CA ALA A 89 -9.86 -5.35 -3.68
C ALA A 89 -8.68 -5.50 -4.66
N PHE A 90 -8.91 -5.46 -5.96
CA PHE A 90 -7.87 -5.51 -6.97
C PHE A 90 -6.96 -4.27 -6.93
N VAL A 91 -7.54 -3.06 -6.92
CA VAL A 91 -6.78 -1.80 -6.97
C VAL A 91 -5.91 -1.60 -5.73
N ILE A 92 -6.43 -1.92 -4.55
CA ILE A 92 -5.65 -1.76 -3.30
C ILE A 92 -4.55 -2.82 -3.21
N SER A 93 -4.81 -4.06 -3.63
CA SER A 93 -3.76 -5.08 -3.69
C SER A 93 -2.68 -4.78 -4.74
N PHE A 94 -3.09 -4.24 -5.88
CA PHE A 94 -2.15 -3.71 -6.87
C PHE A 94 -1.27 -2.60 -6.25
N ALA A 95 -1.87 -1.60 -5.60
CA ALA A 95 -1.14 -0.51 -4.98
C ALA A 95 -0.18 -0.99 -3.88
N LEU A 96 -0.60 -1.96 -3.06
CA LEU A 96 0.22 -2.54 -1.99
C LEU A 96 1.54 -3.10 -2.52
N PHE A 97 1.52 -3.82 -3.63
CA PHE A 97 2.73 -4.40 -4.22
C PHE A 97 3.44 -3.44 -5.18
N PHE A 98 2.73 -2.50 -5.77
CA PHE A 98 3.34 -1.44 -6.56
C PHE A 98 4.34 -0.61 -5.75
N VAL A 99 4.05 -0.34 -4.48
CA VAL A 99 4.97 0.37 -3.56
C VAL A 99 6.11 -0.50 -3.04
N SER A 100 5.97 -1.82 -3.04
CA SER A 100 6.92 -2.74 -2.38
C SER A 100 8.31 -2.68 -3.00
N ALA A 101 8.42 -2.84 -4.33
CA ALA A 101 9.72 -2.84 -5.02
C ALA A 101 10.47 -1.50 -4.91
N PRO A 102 9.83 -0.33 -5.20
CA PRO A 102 10.52 0.96 -5.02
C PRO A 102 10.93 1.23 -3.58
N GLN A 103 10.17 0.81 -2.58
CA GLN A 103 10.54 0.99 -1.18
C GLN A 103 11.73 0.13 -0.77
N GLN A 104 11.84 -1.09 -1.29
CA GLN A 104 13.02 -1.94 -1.10
C GLN A 104 14.27 -1.30 -1.72
N LEU A 105 14.15 -0.75 -2.93
CA LEU A 105 15.24 -0.05 -3.60
C LEU A 105 15.73 1.17 -2.79
N LEU A 106 14.80 2.00 -2.29
CA LEU A 106 15.12 3.16 -1.44
C LEU A 106 15.93 2.76 -0.21
N MET A 107 15.58 1.67 0.43
CA MET A 107 16.26 1.22 1.64
C MET A 107 17.60 0.56 1.32
N ALA A 108 17.71 -0.15 0.19
CA ALA A 108 18.98 -0.68 -0.28
C ALA A 108 19.96 0.46 -0.61
N GLU A 109 19.47 1.52 -1.25
CA GLU A 109 20.27 2.71 -1.53
C GLU A 109 20.72 3.44 -0.26
N ALA A 110 19.84 3.56 0.73
CA ALA A 110 20.19 4.15 2.04
C ALA A 110 21.21 3.32 2.82
N GLY A 111 21.28 2.01 2.57
CA GLY A 111 22.25 1.08 3.18
C GLY A 111 23.60 1.00 2.45
N LYS A 112 23.77 1.66 1.30
CA LYS A 112 25.06 1.67 0.57
C LYS A 112 26.18 2.22 1.44
N GLY A 113 27.22 1.42 1.61
CA GLY A 113 28.42 1.80 2.37
C GLY A 113 28.60 1.11 3.72
N GLY A 114 27.71 0.25 4.15
CA GLY A 114 27.89 -0.51 5.42
C GLY A 114 26.78 -1.46 5.81
N GLY A 115 25.72 -1.61 5.01
CA GLY A 115 24.58 -2.40 5.47
C GLY A 115 23.49 -2.68 4.46
N GLU A 116 23.80 -3.02 3.21
CA GLU A 116 22.77 -3.36 2.21
C GLU A 116 21.87 -4.51 2.69
N LEU A 117 22.45 -5.51 3.35
CA LEU A 117 21.72 -6.61 3.96
C LEU A 117 20.82 -6.14 5.13
N ILE A 118 21.33 -5.19 5.94
CA ILE A 118 20.59 -4.58 7.05
C ILE A 118 19.45 -3.72 6.50
N GLY A 119 19.69 -2.99 5.41
CA GLY A 119 18.66 -2.20 4.73
C GLY A 119 17.45 -3.04 4.31
N GLY A 120 17.69 -4.17 3.64
CA GLY A 120 16.63 -5.11 3.24
C GLY A 120 15.86 -5.71 4.42
N ALA A 121 16.57 -6.13 5.47
CA ALA A 121 15.96 -6.65 6.70
C ALA A 121 15.09 -5.59 7.40
N THR A 122 15.56 -4.35 7.45
CA THR A 122 14.84 -3.21 8.07
C THR A 122 13.53 -2.93 7.33
N VAL A 123 13.52 -2.98 5.98
CA VAL A 123 12.28 -2.86 5.20
C VAL A 123 11.28 -3.91 5.62
N GLN A 124 11.71 -5.17 5.69
CA GLN A 124 10.81 -6.28 6.00
C GLN A 124 10.26 -6.20 7.42
N ILE A 125 11.10 -5.78 8.38
CA ILE A 125 10.66 -5.52 9.76
C ILE A 125 9.62 -4.39 9.80
N ALA A 126 9.92 -3.25 9.16
CA ALA A 126 9.00 -2.11 9.10
C ALA A 126 7.68 -2.47 8.39
N PHE A 127 7.74 -3.29 7.34
CA PHE A 127 6.57 -3.80 6.63
C PHE A 127 5.69 -4.65 7.55
N ASN A 128 6.26 -5.67 8.19
CA ASN A 128 5.51 -6.58 9.05
C ASN A 128 4.96 -5.88 10.31
N PHE A 129 5.73 -4.96 10.88
CA PHE A 129 5.27 -4.16 12.01
C PHE A 129 4.12 -3.23 11.63
N GLY A 130 4.19 -2.62 10.43
CA GLY A 130 3.08 -1.84 9.85
C GLY A 130 1.82 -2.69 9.66
N ASN A 131 1.98 -3.92 9.15
CA ASN A 131 0.87 -4.87 8.99
C ASN A 131 0.20 -5.19 10.34
N ALA A 132 1.00 -5.46 11.37
CA ALA A 132 0.48 -5.78 12.71
C ALA A 132 -0.28 -4.60 13.30
N VAL A 133 0.32 -3.40 13.30
CA VAL A 133 -0.32 -2.18 13.83
C VAL A 133 -1.57 -1.82 13.01
N GLY A 134 -1.51 -1.89 11.68
CA GLY A 134 -2.66 -1.64 10.82
C GLY A 134 -3.82 -2.58 11.12
N SER A 135 -3.54 -3.88 11.24
CA SER A 135 -4.56 -4.88 11.58
C SER A 135 -5.20 -4.62 12.95
N MET A 136 -4.40 -4.23 13.94
CA MET A 136 -4.90 -3.87 15.28
C MET A 136 -5.80 -2.63 15.24
N VAL A 137 -5.36 -1.57 14.56
CA VAL A 137 -6.15 -0.33 14.41
C VAL A 137 -7.45 -0.60 13.68
N GLY A 138 -7.39 -1.31 12.55
CA GLY A 138 -8.57 -1.68 11.77
C GLY A 138 -9.55 -2.54 12.54
N GLY A 139 -9.06 -3.51 13.35
CA GLY A 139 -9.88 -4.34 14.22
C GLY A 139 -10.55 -3.55 15.33
N GLY A 140 -9.80 -2.69 16.03
CA GLY A 140 -10.37 -1.84 17.06
C GLY A 140 -11.45 -0.89 16.53
N VAL A 141 -11.25 -0.35 15.32
CA VAL A 141 -12.27 0.50 14.66
C VAL A 141 -13.48 -0.33 14.22
N LEU A 142 -13.27 -1.55 13.74
CA LEU A 142 -14.35 -2.46 13.36
C LEU A 142 -15.23 -2.80 14.57
N ASP A 143 -14.62 -3.12 15.71
CA ASP A 143 -15.33 -3.40 16.95
C ASP A 143 -16.09 -2.17 17.45
N ALA A 144 -15.44 -1.00 17.49
CA ALA A 144 -16.03 0.25 17.91
C ALA A 144 -17.19 0.73 17.00
N SER A 145 -17.17 0.35 15.73
CA SER A 145 -18.20 0.71 14.74
C SER A 145 -19.34 -0.30 14.62
N HIS A 146 -19.49 -1.19 15.60
CA HIS A 146 -20.49 -2.27 15.57
C HIS A 146 -20.41 -3.14 14.31
N MET A 147 -19.19 -3.56 13.95
CA MET A 147 -18.90 -4.42 12.79
C MET A 147 -19.25 -3.79 11.43
N ASN A 148 -19.14 -2.47 11.31
CA ASN A 148 -19.29 -1.79 10.04
C ASN A 148 -17.97 -1.81 9.24
N TYR A 149 -17.90 -2.63 8.20
CA TYR A 149 -16.70 -2.92 7.41
C TYR A 149 -16.22 -1.77 6.50
N HIS A 150 -16.90 -0.62 6.47
CA HIS A 150 -16.42 0.58 5.77
C HIS A 150 -15.42 1.40 6.62
N TYR A 151 -15.56 1.42 7.94
CA TYR A 151 -14.74 2.25 8.83
C TYR A 151 -13.25 1.85 8.92
N PRO A 152 -12.86 0.57 8.85
CA PRO A 152 -11.45 0.19 8.76
C PRO A 152 -10.71 0.87 7.60
N ALA A 153 -11.37 1.03 6.43
CA ALA A 153 -10.78 1.75 5.31
C ALA A 153 -10.56 3.24 5.65
N LEU A 154 -11.54 3.89 6.27
CA LEU A 154 -11.41 5.28 6.70
C LEU A 154 -10.27 5.47 7.70
N SER A 155 -10.11 4.56 8.66
CA SER A 155 -9.02 4.63 9.65
C SER A 155 -7.63 4.51 9.02
N GLY A 156 -7.52 3.87 7.86
CA GLY A 156 -6.29 3.75 7.10
C GLY A 156 -5.90 5.02 6.33
N VAL A 157 -6.87 5.86 5.98
CA VAL A 157 -6.63 7.06 5.15
C VAL A 157 -5.63 8.04 5.77
N PRO A 158 -5.68 8.41 7.06
CA PRO A 158 -4.69 9.32 7.65
C PRO A 158 -3.25 8.80 7.55
N PHE A 159 -3.05 7.51 7.79
CA PHE A 159 -1.73 6.88 7.68
C PHE A 159 -1.25 6.86 6.23
N ALA A 160 -2.11 6.50 5.28
CA ALA A 160 -1.79 6.51 3.87
C ALA A 160 -1.46 7.93 3.37
N ALA A 161 -2.24 8.94 3.77
CA ALA A 161 -2.00 10.34 3.43
C ALA A 161 -0.68 10.86 4.01
N LEU A 162 -0.38 10.53 5.28
CA LEU A 162 0.90 10.88 5.90
C LEU A 162 2.08 10.22 5.16
N ALA A 163 1.93 8.95 4.76
CA ALA A 163 2.96 8.27 3.98
C ALA A 163 3.18 8.92 2.62
N VAL A 164 2.12 9.33 1.92
CA VAL A 164 2.22 10.10 0.67
C VAL A 164 3.01 11.39 0.91
N LEU A 165 2.65 12.16 1.93
CA LEU A 165 3.33 13.42 2.26
C LEU A 165 4.82 13.20 2.49
N LEU A 166 5.18 12.21 3.31
CA LEU A 166 6.58 11.90 3.62
C LEU A 166 7.36 11.47 2.38
N LEU A 167 6.76 10.63 1.50
CA LEU A 167 7.40 10.16 0.28
C LEU A 167 7.57 11.27 -0.76
N VAL A 168 6.59 12.16 -0.90
CA VAL A 168 6.67 13.34 -1.78
C VAL A 168 7.76 14.30 -1.27
N LEU A 169 7.79 14.60 0.03
CA LEU A 169 8.82 15.45 0.62
C LEU A 169 10.23 14.86 0.42
N TYR A 170 10.35 13.54 0.60
CA TYR A 170 11.62 12.85 0.36
C TYR A 170 12.05 12.96 -1.11
N SER A 171 11.16 12.63 -2.03
CA SER A 171 11.46 12.65 -3.47
C SER A 171 11.84 14.05 -3.96
N VAL A 172 11.12 15.08 -3.52
CA VAL A 172 11.41 16.47 -3.91
C VAL A 172 12.72 16.96 -3.30
N ARG A 173 13.01 16.60 -2.05
CA ARG A 173 14.14 17.18 -1.30
C ARG A 173 15.46 16.48 -1.56
N TYR A 174 15.44 15.17 -1.81
CA TYR A 174 16.67 14.35 -1.91
C TYR A 174 16.88 13.78 -3.33
N GLU A 175 15.86 13.23 -3.98
CA GLU A 175 16.05 12.57 -5.27
C GLU A 175 16.22 13.58 -6.41
N ARG A 176 15.45 14.66 -6.43
CA ARG A 176 15.59 15.69 -7.47
C ARG A 176 16.91 16.45 -7.36
N ARG A 177 17.33 16.82 -6.14
CA ARG A 177 18.63 17.51 -5.94
C ARG A 177 19.83 16.66 -6.33
N GLY A 178 19.82 15.35 -5.98
CA GLY A 178 20.90 14.44 -6.36
C GLY A 178 21.01 14.20 -7.87
N ARG A 179 19.94 14.42 -8.61
CA ARG A 179 19.93 14.33 -10.09
C ARG A 179 20.52 15.58 -10.74
N ASP A 180 20.24 16.74 -10.18
CA ASP A 180 20.78 18.02 -10.67
C ASP A 180 22.31 18.13 -10.43
N GLU A 181 22.82 17.50 -9.36
CA GLU A 181 24.25 17.48 -9.03
C GLU A 181 25.06 16.42 -9.80
N ASN A 182 24.41 15.40 -10.38
CA ASN A 182 25.10 14.34 -11.12
C ASN A 182 24.36 13.90 -12.40
N PRO A 183 24.44 14.69 -13.49
CA PRO A 183 23.71 14.43 -14.74
C PRO A 183 24.14 13.15 -15.47
N LEU A 184 25.24 12.48 -15.04
CA LEU A 184 25.72 11.23 -15.64
C LEU A 184 24.94 9.98 -15.14
N ARG A 185 23.97 10.13 -14.27
CA ARG A 185 23.08 9.06 -13.79
C ARG A 185 21.68 9.07 -14.40
N ALA A 186 21.47 9.86 -15.44
CA ALA A 186 20.20 9.97 -16.16
C ALA A 186 20.11 8.93 -17.30
#